data_c46bb1182ca35611ed8884b31f4b3518
#
_entry.id   c46bb1182ca35611ed8884b31f4b3518
#
_cell.length_a   1.000
_cell.length_b   1.000
_cell.length_c   1.000
_cell.angle_alpha   90.00
_cell.angle_beta   90.00
_cell.angle_gamma   90.00
#
_symmetry.space_group_name_H-M   'P 1'
#
loop_
_entity.id
_entity.type
_entity.pdbx_description
1 polymer ?
#
loop_
_entity_poly.entity_id
_entity_poly.type
_entity_poly.pdbx_seq_one_letter_code
_entity_poly.pdbx_strand_id
1 'polypeptide(L)'
;HFYLKYSFLAIMVVFVYQAISIHSNQVNGTSLKNKASTKAEKTITENVVRGSILDRNGNILAIDLIQKRINLDPMNIQDEYIPLLAEALLIPSEEFRELIEEKKAKKRKYLIIKKNLKVTDPILINITELEKQRLTVCTMELKEPVKGLLEKVKLLAGLDLPVNEKVKEEICLKNQSIAGVVIEPSSFRYYPKTESIAPLLGRTNNNNIGVFGIEAEFDRYLAGVNGIKIMKDNKSNSNIYHQAEIVREPKNGENVKLTIDADIQFHVYNAIKESAEFHEADSASAIVLSPNGEILALANYP
;
A
#
# COMPACT_ATOMS: atom_id res chain seq x y z
N HIS A 1 -9.38 48.50 46.37
CA HIS A 1 -7.98 48.57 45.85
C HIS A 1 -7.10 47.36 46.28
N PHE A 2 -7.33 46.78 47.46
CA PHE A 2 -6.51 45.68 47.97
C PHE A 2 -6.75 44.39 47.17
N TYR A 3 -8.00 44.01 46.91
CA TYR A 3 -8.38 42.81 46.17
C TYR A 3 -7.93 42.84 44.70
N LEU A 4 -7.90 44.01 44.09
CA LEU A 4 -7.43 44.17 42.69
C LEU A 4 -5.94 43.85 42.52
N LYS A 5 -5.11 44.24 43.51
CA LYS A 5 -3.66 43.94 43.51
C LYS A 5 -3.38 42.48 43.67
N TYR A 6 -4.11 41.74 44.51
CA TYR A 6 -3.92 40.32 44.69
C TYR A 6 -4.43 39.48 43.50
N SER A 7 -5.53 39.92 42.86
CA SER A 7 -5.99 39.24 41.63
C SER A 7 -5.00 39.40 40.47
N PHE A 8 -4.39 40.58 40.33
CA PHE A 8 -3.36 40.82 39.34
C PHE A 8 -2.10 40.00 39.61
N LEU A 9 -1.69 39.91 40.86
CA LEU A 9 -0.55 39.07 41.28
C LEU A 9 -0.80 37.59 41.00
N ALA A 10 -2.01 37.07 41.29
CA ALA A 10 -2.39 35.69 41.02
C ALA A 10 -2.37 35.38 39.51
N ILE A 11 -2.89 36.29 38.69
CA ILE A 11 -2.84 36.14 37.22
C ILE A 11 -1.39 36.12 36.72
N MET A 12 -0.54 36.99 37.25
CA MET A 12 0.86 37.04 36.88
C MET A 12 1.62 35.74 37.25
N VAL A 13 1.34 35.17 38.41
CA VAL A 13 1.92 33.88 38.84
C VAL A 13 1.49 32.76 37.89
N VAL A 14 0.23 32.71 37.49
CA VAL A 14 -0.27 31.71 36.51
C VAL A 14 0.43 31.89 35.15
N PHE A 15 0.60 33.13 34.69
CA PHE A 15 1.30 33.42 33.44
C PHE A 15 2.80 32.97 33.50
N VAL A 16 3.50 33.27 34.58
CA VAL A 16 4.88 32.86 34.80
C VAL A 16 4.97 31.34 34.87
N TYR A 17 4.06 30.68 35.55
CA TYR A 17 4.02 29.20 35.59
C TYR A 17 3.79 28.60 34.20
N GLN A 18 2.88 29.16 33.41
CA GLN A 18 2.66 28.71 32.04
C GLN A 18 3.88 28.96 31.15
N ALA A 19 4.54 30.11 31.29
CA ALA A 19 5.76 30.43 30.55
C ALA A 19 6.92 29.47 30.90
N ILE A 20 7.10 29.14 32.18
CA ILE A 20 8.08 28.16 32.64
C ILE A 20 7.75 26.76 32.08
N SER A 21 6.47 26.37 32.11
CA SER A 21 5.97 25.11 31.58
C SER A 21 6.26 24.97 30.07
N ILE A 22 6.06 26.03 29.31
CA ILE A 22 6.37 26.06 27.88
C ILE A 22 7.90 26.02 27.64
N HIS A 23 8.65 26.77 28.46
CA HIS A 23 10.12 26.78 28.36
C HIS A 23 10.75 25.45 28.74
N SER A 24 10.16 24.72 29.70
CA SER A 24 10.58 23.35 30.06
C SER A 24 10.25 22.29 29.00
N ASN A 25 9.69 22.65 27.85
CA ASN A 25 9.27 21.75 26.78
C ASN A 25 8.27 20.66 27.20
N GLN A 26 7.55 20.87 28.29
CA GLN A 26 6.56 19.93 28.80
C GLN A 26 5.18 20.61 28.93
N VAL A 27 4.17 20.04 28.32
CA VAL A 27 2.76 20.40 28.52
C VAL A 27 2.02 19.13 28.91
N ASN A 28 1.38 19.13 30.07
CA ASN A 28 0.65 18.01 30.64
C ASN A 28 1.51 16.72 30.76
N GLY A 29 2.77 16.85 31.22
CA GLY A 29 3.65 15.71 31.45
C GLY A 29 4.23 15.06 30.19
N THR A 30 3.97 15.61 29.01
CA THR A 30 4.50 15.08 27.74
C THR A 30 5.39 16.14 27.06
N SER A 31 6.57 15.73 26.61
CA SER A 31 7.48 16.60 25.88
C SER A 31 6.84 17.10 24.59
N LEU A 32 6.80 18.42 24.41
CA LEU A 32 6.32 19.07 23.17
C LEU A 32 7.12 18.61 21.96
N LYS A 33 8.42 18.35 22.16
CA LYS A 33 9.32 17.83 21.11
C LYS A 33 8.87 16.44 20.65
N ASN A 34 8.50 15.55 21.57
CA ASN A 34 8.01 14.21 21.23
C ASN A 34 6.61 14.24 20.57
N LYS A 35 5.73 15.15 21.01
CA LYS A 35 4.43 15.36 20.34
C LYS A 35 4.56 15.98 18.94
N ALA A 36 5.55 16.85 18.76
CA ALA A 36 5.81 17.45 17.45
C ALA A 36 6.45 16.44 16.49
N SER A 37 7.41 15.62 16.95
CA SER A 37 8.08 14.61 16.13
C SER A 37 7.09 13.50 15.71
N THR A 38 6.27 12.99 16.62
CA THR A 38 5.26 11.96 16.27
C THR A 38 4.17 12.44 15.30
N LYS A 39 3.89 13.75 15.23
CA LYS A 39 2.95 14.30 14.25
C LYS A 39 3.59 14.67 12.91
N ALA A 40 4.90 14.85 12.87
CA ALA A 40 5.64 15.29 11.71
C ALA A 40 6.40 14.16 10.99
N GLU A 41 6.50 12.98 11.61
CA GLU A 41 7.23 11.85 11.04
C GLU A 41 6.26 10.79 10.51
N LYS A 42 6.37 10.48 9.22
CA LYS A 42 5.65 9.39 8.56
C LYS A 42 6.63 8.30 8.18
N THR A 43 6.47 7.12 8.76
CA THR A 43 7.23 5.94 8.36
C THR A 43 6.63 5.36 7.09
N ILE A 44 7.44 5.21 6.06
CA ILE A 44 7.08 4.56 4.80
C ILE A 44 7.87 3.27 4.71
N THR A 45 7.14 2.15 4.52
CA THR A 45 7.73 0.85 4.25
C THR A 45 7.84 0.67 2.74
N GLU A 46 9.05 0.43 2.26
CA GLU A 46 9.32 0.08 0.86
C GLU A 46 9.34 -1.43 0.74
N ASN A 47 8.30 -1.98 0.10
CA ASN A 47 8.17 -3.40 -0.08
C ASN A 47 9.18 -3.91 -1.10
N VAL A 48 9.77 -5.06 -0.82
CA VAL A 48 10.72 -5.75 -1.69
C VAL A 48 10.04 -6.90 -2.43
N VAL A 49 10.68 -7.34 -3.48
CA VAL A 49 10.24 -8.50 -4.28
C VAL A 49 10.80 -9.77 -3.64
N ARG A 50 9.94 -10.76 -3.43
CA ARG A 50 10.34 -12.08 -2.96
C ARG A 50 11.13 -12.81 -4.03
N GLY A 51 12.19 -13.49 -3.66
CA GLY A 51 13.04 -14.26 -4.56
C GLY A 51 12.28 -15.35 -5.32
N SER A 52 12.71 -15.64 -6.52
CA SER A 52 12.13 -16.69 -7.35
C SER A 52 12.62 -18.08 -6.92
N ILE A 53 11.76 -19.11 -7.08
CA ILE A 53 12.17 -20.51 -6.99
C ILE A 53 12.33 -21.04 -8.40
N LEU A 54 13.49 -21.62 -8.68
CA LEU A 54 13.86 -22.11 -9.98
C LEU A 54 14.12 -23.61 -9.93
N ASP A 55 13.87 -24.31 -11.03
CA ASP A 55 14.29 -25.70 -11.22
C ASP A 55 15.80 -25.79 -11.50
N ARG A 56 16.30 -27.01 -11.69
CA ARG A 56 17.72 -27.27 -12.03
C ARG A 56 18.15 -26.62 -13.35
N ASN A 57 17.24 -26.37 -14.27
CA ASN A 57 17.50 -25.84 -15.60
C ASN A 57 17.33 -24.30 -15.64
N GLY A 58 16.87 -23.69 -14.52
CA GLY A 58 16.59 -22.26 -14.44
C GLY A 58 15.15 -21.90 -14.81
N ASN A 59 14.27 -22.87 -15.03
CA ASN A 59 12.85 -22.61 -15.26
C ASN A 59 12.18 -22.11 -13.98
N ILE A 60 11.26 -21.16 -14.13
CA ILE A 60 10.57 -20.55 -13.00
C ILE A 60 9.49 -21.50 -12.47
N LEU A 61 9.60 -21.85 -11.18
CA LEU A 61 8.60 -22.62 -10.43
C LEU A 61 7.72 -21.74 -9.57
N ALA A 62 8.27 -20.66 -9.02
CA ALA A 62 7.53 -19.61 -8.32
C ALA A 62 8.18 -18.24 -8.52
N ILE A 63 7.37 -17.21 -8.76
CA ILE A 63 7.83 -15.84 -8.98
C ILE A 63 6.83 -14.85 -8.38
N ASP A 64 7.34 -13.72 -7.87
CA ASP A 64 6.52 -12.58 -7.47
C ASP A 64 6.20 -11.70 -8.68
N LEU A 65 4.92 -11.50 -8.93
CA LEU A 65 4.43 -10.53 -9.91
C LEU A 65 4.07 -9.24 -9.19
N ILE A 66 4.66 -8.13 -9.63
CA ILE A 66 4.29 -6.80 -9.14
C ILE A 66 2.95 -6.43 -9.76
N GLN A 67 1.99 -6.20 -8.91
CA GLN A 67 0.62 -5.87 -9.27
C GLN A 67 0.15 -4.66 -8.47
N LYS A 68 -1.09 -4.26 -8.67
CA LYS A 68 -1.71 -3.18 -7.89
C LYS A 68 -2.97 -3.68 -7.21
N ARG A 69 -3.31 -3.05 -6.09
CA ARG A 69 -4.58 -3.22 -5.41
C ARG A 69 -5.23 -1.87 -5.21
N ILE A 70 -6.56 -1.87 -5.22
CA ILE A 70 -7.37 -0.69 -4.96
C ILE A 70 -7.97 -0.85 -3.58
N ASN A 71 -7.63 0.08 -2.72
CA ASN A 71 -8.19 0.22 -1.39
C ASN A 71 -9.07 1.44 -1.33
N LEU A 72 -10.18 1.32 -0.62
CA LEU A 72 -11.06 2.44 -0.37
C LEU A 72 -11.10 2.76 1.13
N ASP A 73 -11.17 4.04 1.46
CA ASP A 73 -11.59 4.53 2.77
C ASP A 73 -13.02 5.03 2.66
N PRO A 74 -14.01 4.21 3.04
CA PRO A 74 -15.42 4.57 2.90
C PRO A 74 -15.79 5.87 3.61
N MET A 75 -15.12 6.20 4.71
CA MET A 75 -15.39 7.42 5.49
C MET A 75 -15.03 8.71 4.75
N ASN A 76 -14.10 8.64 3.80
CA ASN A 76 -13.59 9.77 3.04
C ASN A 76 -14.16 9.86 1.62
N ILE A 77 -14.94 8.86 1.18
CA ILE A 77 -15.59 8.89 -0.14
C ILE A 77 -16.82 9.80 -0.06
N GLN A 78 -16.84 10.82 -0.92
CA GLN A 78 -18.00 11.70 -1.11
C GLN A 78 -19.06 10.98 -1.96
N ASP A 79 -20.33 11.17 -1.62
CA ASP A 79 -21.43 10.42 -2.25
C ASP A 79 -21.59 10.71 -3.75
N GLU A 80 -21.14 11.90 -4.21
CA GLU A 80 -21.11 12.28 -5.63
C GLU A 80 -20.17 11.40 -6.48
N TYR A 81 -19.10 10.85 -5.87
CA TYR A 81 -18.15 9.98 -6.57
C TYR A 81 -18.58 8.50 -6.59
N ILE A 82 -19.58 8.11 -5.82
CA ILE A 82 -20.03 6.70 -5.75
C ILE A 82 -20.41 6.15 -7.13
N PRO A 83 -21.26 6.80 -7.93
CA PRO A 83 -21.63 6.28 -9.25
C PRO A 83 -20.44 6.23 -10.22
N LEU A 84 -19.59 7.26 -10.20
CA LEU A 84 -18.40 7.32 -11.07
C LEU A 84 -17.37 6.24 -10.72
N LEU A 85 -17.17 6.00 -9.41
CA LEU A 85 -16.28 4.93 -8.94
C LEU A 85 -16.86 3.55 -9.23
N ALA A 86 -18.16 3.36 -9.11
CA ALA A 86 -18.83 2.11 -9.45
C ALA A 86 -18.61 1.75 -10.92
N GLU A 87 -18.79 2.72 -11.82
CA GLU A 87 -18.52 2.55 -13.25
C GLU A 87 -17.06 2.23 -13.51
N ALA A 88 -16.12 3.00 -12.94
CA ALA A 88 -14.68 2.78 -13.09
C ALA A 88 -14.23 1.41 -12.56
N LEU A 89 -14.83 0.93 -11.48
CA LEU A 89 -14.55 -0.36 -10.85
C LEU A 89 -15.28 -1.53 -11.52
N LEU A 90 -16.15 -1.26 -12.49
CA LEU A 90 -17.02 -2.25 -13.15
C LEU A 90 -17.89 -3.02 -12.14
N ILE A 91 -18.49 -2.29 -11.21
CA ILE A 91 -19.42 -2.81 -10.18
C ILE A 91 -20.78 -2.11 -10.39
N PRO A 92 -21.94 -2.80 -10.27
CA PRO A 92 -23.23 -2.15 -10.31
C PRO A 92 -23.36 -1.04 -9.26
N SER A 93 -23.87 0.14 -9.65
CA SER A 93 -23.88 1.33 -8.79
C SER A 93 -24.64 1.13 -7.48
N GLU A 94 -25.75 0.40 -7.50
CA GLU A 94 -26.54 0.13 -6.29
C GLU A 94 -25.80 -0.80 -5.32
N GLU A 95 -25.20 -1.89 -5.83
CA GLU A 95 -24.40 -2.82 -5.04
C GLU A 95 -23.19 -2.11 -4.41
N PHE A 96 -22.53 -1.24 -5.19
CA PHE A 96 -21.40 -0.48 -4.69
C PHE A 96 -21.82 0.53 -3.62
N ARG A 97 -22.96 1.20 -3.78
CA ARG A 97 -23.53 2.13 -2.79
C ARG A 97 -23.84 1.42 -1.48
N GLU A 98 -24.57 0.29 -1.54
CA GLU A 98 -24.89 -0.51 -0.35
C GLU A 98 -23.62 -0.96 0.38
N LEU A 99 -22.62 -1.42 -0.36
CA LEU A 99 -21.32 -1.82 0.21
C LEU A 99 -20.66 -0.68 0.95
N ILE A 100 -20.59 0.52 0.36
CA ILE A 100 -19.97 1.69 0.98
C ILE A 100 -20.76 2.11 2.22
N GLU A 101 -22.09 2.15 2.19
CA GLU A 101 -22.94 2.49 3.32
C GLU A 101 -22.79 1.50 4.48
N GLU A 102 -22.79 0.18 4.18
CA GLU A 102 -22.53 -0.86 5.19
C GLU A 102 -21.19 -0.64 5.89
N LYS A 103 -20.14 -0.34 5.12
CA LYS A 103 -18.80 -0.13 5.68
C LYS A 103 -18.67 1.21 6.42
N LYS A 104 -19.36 2.27 5.96
CA LYS A 104 -19.50 3.54 6.70
C LYS A 104 -20.18 3.30 8.06
N ALA A 105 -21.29 2.57 8.09
CA ALA A 105 -22.00 2.22 9.33
C ALA A 105 -21.11 1.45 10.34
N LYS A 106 -20.25 0.57 9.85
CA LYS A 106 -19.27 -0.18 10.66
C LYS A 106 -17.98 0.63 10.96
N LYS A 107 -17.91 1.90 10.59
CA LYS A 107 -16.75 2.80 10.75
C LYS A 107 -15.44 2.20 10.24
N ARG A 108 -15.50 1.44 9.14
CA ARG A 108 -14.32 0.86 8.49
C ARG A 108 -13.61 1.93 7.68
N LYS A 109 -12.31 2.11 7.93
CA LYS A 109 -11.44 3.05 7.19
C LYS A 109 -10.63 2.38 6.08
N TYR A 110 -10.73 1.08 5.94
CA TYR A 110 -9.95 0.33 4.99
C TYR A 110 -10.79 -0.80 4.39
N LEU A 111 -10.94 -0.79 3.09
CA LEU A 111 -11.69 -1.77 2.31
C LEU A 111 -10.94 -2.08 1.02
N ILE A 112 -10.50 -3.32 0.87
CA ILE A 112 -9.89 -3.76 -0.38
C ILE A 112 -11.02 -4.13 -1.34
N ILE A 113 -11.10 -3.44 -2.48
CA ILE A 113 -12.11 -3.70 -3.51
C ILE A 113 -11.60 -4.66 -4.56
N LYS A 114 -10.39 -4.42 -5.06
CA LYS A 114 -9.77 -5.26 -6.09
C LYS A 114 -8.32 -5.52 -5.74
N LYS A 115 -7.89 -6.75 -5.97
CA LYS A 115 -6.51 -7.21 -5.80
C LYS A 115 -5.97 -7.74 -7.13
N ASN A 116 -4.66 -7.88 -7.19
CA ASN A 116 -3.97 -8.57 -8.29
C ASN A 116 -4.25 -7.93 -9.67
N LEU A 117 -4.35 -6.59 -9.71
CA LEU A 117 -4.56 -5.84 -10.93
C LEU A 117 -3.23 -5.64 -11.65
N LYS A 118 -3.17 -6.03 -12.91
CA LYS A 118 -2.04 -5.72 -13.79
C LYS A 118 -2.06 -4.21 -14.12
N VAL A 119 -0.92 -3.63 -14.45
CA VAL A 119 -0.83 -2.20 -14.81
C VAL A 119 -1.72 -1.85 -16.01
N THR A 120 -1.95 -2.83 -16.90
CA THR A 120 -2.82 -2.70 -18.08
C THR A 120 -4.28 -3.06 -17.81
N ASP A 121 -4.66 -3.26 -16.56
CA ASP A 121 -6.05 -3.63 -16.21
C ASP A 121 -6.99 -2.45 -16.50
N PRO A 122 -8.12 -2.69 -17.19
CA PRO A 122 -9.10 -1.65 -17.52
C PRO A 122 -9.56 -0.85 -16.29
N ILE A 123 -9.72 -1.51 -15.13
CA ILE A 123 -10.14 -0.86 -13.89
C ILE A 123 -9.12 0.21 -13.45
N LEU A 124 -7.82 -0.09 -13.53
CA LEU A 124 -6.79 0.90 -13.20
C LEU A 124 -6.76 2.05 -14.18
N ILE A 125 -6.94 1.76 -15.47
CA ILE A 125 -7.01 2.77 -16.52
C ILE A 125 -8.20 3.70 -16.27
N ASN A 126 -9.39 3.14 -16.01
CA ASN A 126 -10.60 3.91 -15.75
C ASN A 126 -10.46 4.84 -14.54
N ILE A 127 -9.90 4.34 -13.42
CA ILE A 127 -9.68 5.17 -12.23
C ILE A 127 -8.67 6.28 -12.51
N THR A 128 -7.57 5.97 -13.22
CA THR A 128 -6.56 6.97 -13.56
C THR A 128 -7.14 8.04 -14.50
N GLU A 129 -8.02 7.66 -15.41
CA GLU A 129 -8.70 8.60 -16.31
C GLU A 129 -9.69 9.49 -15.54
N LEU A 130 -10.44 8.90 -14.60
CA LEU A 130 -11.34 9.64 -13.72
C LEU A 130 -10.57 10.68 -12.87
N GLU A 131 -9.41 10.33 -12.37
CA GLU A 131 -8.52 11.24 -11.64
C GLU A 131 -8.00 12.39 -12.54
N LYS A 132 -7.65 12.10 -13.80
CA LYS A 132 -7.22 13.11 -14.78
C LYS A 132 -8.36 14.06 -15.13
N GLN A 133 -9.57 13.55 -15.38
CA GLN A 133 -10.76 14.37 -15.66
C GLN A 133 -11.04 15.32 -14.50
N ARG A 134 -10.95 14.84 -13.26
CA ARG A 134 -11.10 15.66 -12.06
C ARG A 134 -10.04 16.76 -11.98
N LEU A 135 -8.79 16.45 -12.29
CA LEU A 135 -7.71 17.45 -12.35
C LEU A 135 -8.02 18.55 -13.34
N THR A 136 -8.51 18.19 -14.53
CA THR A 136 -8.89 19.12 -15.58
C THR A 136 -10.03 20.05 -15.12
N VAL A 137 -11.06 19.51 -14.49
CA VAL A 137 -12.17 20.30 -13.92
C VAL A 137 -11.66 21.23 -12.83
N CYS A 138 -10.85 20.73 -11.89
CA CYS A 138 -10.24 21.55 -10.84
C CYS A 138 -9.45 22.74 -11.41
N THR A 139 -8.66 22.53 -12.44
CA THR A 139 -7.87 23.60 -13.08
C THR A 139 -8.76 24.61 -13.79
N MET A 140 -9.90 24.18 -14.34
CA MET A 140 -10.88 25.08 -14.97
C MET A 140 -11.66 25.88 -13.93
N GLU A 141 -12.17 25.25 -12.87
CA GLU A 141 -12.94 25.91 -11.81
C GLU A 141 -12.11 26.96 -11.05
N LEU A 142 -10.83 26.74 -10.82
CA LEU A 142 -9.93 27.71 -10.18
C LEU A 142 -9.67 28.95 -11.03
N LYS A 143 -10.03 28.93 -12.32
CA LYS A 143 -9.88 30.12 -13.18
C LYS A 143 -10.94 31.21 -12.90
N GLU A 144 -12.14 30.83 -12.44
CA GLU A 144 -13.25 31.78 -12.24
C GLU A 144 -13.37 32.34 -10.80
N PRO A 145 -13.47 31.53 -9.74
CA PRO A 145 -13.74 32.06 -8.39
C PRO A 145 -12.56 32.80 -7.76
N VAL A 146 -11.32 32.46 -8.16
CA VAL A 146 -10.13 33.15 -7.63
C VAL A 146 -10.04 34.60 -8.09
N LYS A 147 -10.56 34.94 -9.28
CA LYS A 147 -10.66 36.34 -9.72
C LYS A 147 -11.50 37.20 -8.76
N GLY A 148 -12.70 36.74 -8.40
CA GLY A 148 -13.58 37.47 -7.51
C GLY A 148 -13.08 37.60 -6.05
N LEU A 149 -12.36 36.58 -5.55
CA LEU A 149 -11.76 36.65 -4.21
C LEU A 149 -10.49 37.52 -4.21
N LEU A 150 -9.70 37.47 -5.25
CA LEU A 150 -8.51 38.33 -5.45
C LEU A 150 -8.90 39.82 -5.62
N GLU A 151 -9.96 40.12 -6.36
CA GLU A 151 -10.47 41.50 -6.46
C GLU A 151 -10.93 42.03 -5.09
N LYS A 152 -11.59 41.19 -4.27
CA LYS A 152 -11.96 41.56 -2.89
C LYS A 152 -10.74 41.75 -1.98
N VAL A 153 -9.70 40.90 -2.12
CA VAL A 153 -8.46 41.04 -1.34
C VAL A 153 -7.64 42.24 -1.82
N LYS A 154 -7.56 42.51 -3.13
CA LYS A 154 -6.99 43.74 -3.70
C LYS A 154 -7.66 44.99 -3.12
N LEU A 155 -8.99 44.95 -3.05
CA LEU A 155 -9.80 46.12 -2.56
C LEU A 155 -9.61 46.34 -1.08
N LEU A 156 -9.44 45.26 -0.29
CA LEU A 156 -9.34 45.31 1.20
C LEU A 156 -7.90 45.52 1.69
N ALA A 157 -6.90 45.05 0.99
CA ALA A 157 -5.51 45.04 1.46
C ALA A 157 -4.54 45.91 0.66
N GLY A 158 -4.98 46.45 -0.49
CA GLY A 158 -4.10 47.28 -1.35
C GLY A 158 -2.88 46.56 -1.90
N LEU A 159 -2.87 45.23 -1.84
CA LEU A 159 -1.73 44.39 -2.24
C LEU A 159 -2.02 43.70 -3.56
N ASP A 160 -1.18 43.97 -4.54
CA ASP A 160 -1.15 43.27 -5.82
C ASP A 160 -0.36 41.95 -5.66
N LEU A 161 -1.05 40.88 -5.21
CA LEU A 161 -0.43 39.55 -5.12
C LEU A 161 -0.59 38.85 -6.48
N PRO A 162 0.51 38.56 -7.19
CA PRO A 162 0.44 37.74 -8.39
C PRO A 162 0.10 36.31 -7.99
N VAL A 163 -1.12 35.88 -8.27
CA VAL A 163 -1.47 34.45 -8.17
C VAL A 163 -0.82 33.73 -9.35
N ASN A 164 0.32 33.17 -9.07
CA ASN A 164 1.09 32.40 -10.03
C ASN A 164 0.29 31.17 -10.47
N GLU A 165 0.16 30.91 -11.77
CA GLU A 165 -0.50 29.72 -12.32
C GLU A 165 0.06 28.43 -11.72
N LYS A 166 1.35 28.41 -11.37
CA LYS A 166 2.02 27.30 -10.67
C LYS A 166 1.40 26.96 -9.31
N VAL A 167 0.91 27.95 -8.55
CA VAL A 167 0.25 27.73 -7.24
C VAL A 167 -1.11 27.08 -7.44
N LYS A 168 -1.84 27.44 -8.50
CA LYS A 168 -3.15 26.84 -8.82
C LYS A 168 -2.98 25.39 -9.24
N GLU A 169 -2.03 25.13 -10.13
CA GLU A 169 -1.68 23.79 -10.57
C GLU A 169 -1.24 22.90 -9.39
N GLU A 170 -0.43 23.45 -8.46
CA GLU A 170 0.03 22.74 -7.27
C GLU A 170 -1.13 22.37 -6.31
N ILE A 171 -2.14 23.24 -6.16
CA ILE A 171 -3.35 22.96 -5.36
C ILE A 171 -4.18 21.85 -6.01
N CYS A 172 -4.36 21.88 -7.31
CA CYS A 172 -5.08 20.83 -8.03
C CYS A 172 -4.31 19.50 -8.03
N LEU A 173 -3.00 19.51 -8.18
CA LEU A 173 -2.16 18.33 -8.07
C LEU A 173 -2.20 17.69 -6.67
N LYS A 174 -2.28 18.49 -5.59
CA LYS A 174 -2.49 17.96 -4.23
C LYS A 174 -3.84 17.26 -4.06
N ASN A 175 -4.85 17.67 -4.82
CA ASN A 175 -6.20 17.11 -4.79
C ASN A 175 -6.46 16.13 -5.96
N GLN A 176 -5.42 15.68 -6.64
CA GLN A 176 -5.52 14.84 -7.84
C GLN A 176 -6.18 13.49 -7.55
N SER A 177 -5.84 12.85 -6.43
CA SER A 177 -6.46 11.58 -6.04
C SER A 177 -7.91 11.80 -5.57
N ILE A 178 -8.79 10.89 -5.92
CA ILE A 178 -10.16 10.89 -5.40
C ILE A 178 -10.08 10.59 -3.91
N ALA A 179 -10.68 11.47 -3.08
CA ALA A 179 -10.66 11.28 -1.64
C ALA A 179 -11.21 9.89 -1.27
N GLY A 180 -10.44 9.14 -0.50
CA GLY A 180 -10.81 7.79 -0.10
C GLY A 180 -10.43 6.69 -1.08
N VAL A 181 -9.83 6.97 -2.23
CA VAL A 181 -9.29 5.96 -3.16
C VAL A 181 -7.78 5.93 -3.05
N VAL A 182 -7.21 4.75 -2.83
CA VAL A 182 -5.76 4.54 -2.73
C VAL A 182 -5.35 3.36 -3.58
N ILE A 183 -4.50 3.61 -4.57
CA ILE A 183 -3.88 2.56 -5.40
C ILE A 183 -2.52 2.24 -4.80
N GLU A 184 -2.37 1.04 -4.29
CA GLU A 184 -1.13 0.59 -3.66
C GLU A 184 -0.44 -0.50 -4.49
N PRO A 185 0.91 -0.53 -4.51
CA PRO A 185 1.62 -1.69 -5.03
C PRO A 185 1.28 -2.92 -4.19
N SER A 186 1.14 -4.05 -4.85
CA SER A 186 0.89 -5.36 -4.25
C SER A 186 1.78 -6.37 -4.93
N SER A 187 2.20 -7.39 -4.22
CA SER A 187 2.85 -8.56 -4.82
C SER A 187 1.87 -9.73 -4.84
N PHE A 188 1.97 -10.52 -5.88
CA PHE A 188 1.22 -11.75 -6.04
C PHE A 188 2.19 -12.88 -6.38
N ARG A 189 2.22 -13.90 -5.53
CA ARG A 189 3.04 -15.07 -5.75
C ARG A 189 2.40 -15.95 -6.80
N TYR A 190 3.08 -16.15 -7.93
CA TYR A 190 2.60 -16.91 -9.07
C TYR A 190 3.39 -18.20 -9.25
N TYR A 191 2.67 -19.30 -9.47
CA TYR A 191 3.21 -20.64 -9.65
C TYR A 191 2.81 -21.17 -11.04
N PRO A 192 3.67 -21.14 -12.05
CA PRO A 192 3.33 -21.47 -13.44
C PRO A 192 2.86 -22.93 -13.64
N LYS A 193 3.40 -23.89 -12.86
CA LYS A 193 3.10 -25.32 -12.99
C LYS A 193 2.42 -25.86 -11.73
N THR A 194 1.23 -25.32 -11.40
CA THR A 194 0.60 -25.45 -10.07
C THR A 194 0.34 -26.89 -9.65
N GLU A 195 -0.34 -27.72 -10.48
CA GLU A 195 -0.81 -29.05 -10.05
C GLU A 195 0.32 -30.00 -9.72
N SER A 196 1.32 -30.12 -10.58
CA SER A 196 2.37 -31.11 -10.46
C SER A 196 3.39 -30.82 -9.36
N ILE A 197 3.52 -29.55 -8.90
CA ILE A 197 4.59 -29.14 -8.00
C ILE A 197 4.10 -28.44 -6.73
N ALA A 198 2.79 -28.08 -6.66
CA ALA A 198 2.23 -27.37 -5.52
C ALA A 198 2.48 -28.04 -4.15
N PRO A 199 2.34 -29.36 -3.99
CA PRO A 199 2.61 -30.01 -2.71
C PRO A 199 4.07 -29.83 -2.25
N LEU A 200 5.02 -29.79 -3.17
CA LEU A 200 6.44 -29.59 -2.89
C LEU A 200 6.76 -28.12 -2.59
N LEU A 201 6.33 -27.23 -3.45
CA LEU A 201 6.61 -25.79 -3.28
C LEU A 201 5.91 -25.21 -2.05
N GLY A 202 4.71 -25.65 -1.78
CA GLY A 202 3.88 -25.07 -0.75
C GLY A 202 3.24 -23.75 -1.20
N ARG A 203 3.02 -22.84 -0.25
CA ARG A 203 2.40 -21.54 -0.53
C ARG A 203 2.85 -20.47 0.44
N THR A 204 2.62 -19.23 0.05
CA THR A 204 2.73 -18.06 0.92
C THR A 204 1.36 -17.63 1.44
N ASN A 205 1.34 -16.85 2.54
CA ASN A 205 0.15 -16.18 3.04
C ASN A 205 -0.06 -14.82 2.33
N ASN A 206 -1.12 -14.10 2.75
CA ASN A 206 -1.43 -12.76 2.21
C ASN A 206 -0.33 -11.70 2.47
N ASN A 207 0.58 -11.95 3.39
CA ASN A 207 1.71 -11.08 3.70
C ASN A 207 3.00 -11.52 2.99
N ASN A 208 2.88 -12.45 2.03
CA ASN A 208 3.99 -13.02 1.27
C ASN A 208 5.04 -13.77 2.13
N ILE A 209 4.60 -14.36 3.25
CA ILE A 209 5.41 -15.20 4.15
C ILE A 209 5.13 -16.66 3.81
N GLY A 210 6.17 -17.49 3.68
CA GLY A 210 6.05 -18.92 3.44
C GLY A 210 5.34 -19.63 4.59
N VAL A 211 4.34 -20.48 4.28
CA VAL A 211 3.54 -21.19 5.29
C VAL A 211 3.90 -22.64 5.39
N PHE A 212 4.16 -23.30 4.27
CA PHE A 212 4.63 -24.68 4.22
C PHE A 212 5.42 -24.96 2.92
N GLY A 213 6.04 -26.14 2.83
CA GLY A 213 6.85 -26.57 1.71
C GLY A 213 8.16 -25.78 1.59
N ILE A 214 8.70 -25.75 0.38
CA ILE A 214 9.93 -25.02 0.03
C ILE A 214 9.78 -23.51 0.36
N GLU A 215 8.60 -22.95 0.18
CA GLU A 215 8.33 -21.53 0.51
C GLU A 215 8.58 -21.23 1.99
N ALA A 216 8.21 -22.14 2.90
CA ALA A 216 8.43 -21.96 4.33
C ALA A 216 9.88 -22.24 4.73
N GLU A 217 10.46 -23.31 4.22
CA GLU A 217 11.83 -23.73 4.57
C GLU A 217 12.87 -22.67 4.16
N PHE A 218 12.68 -22.08 2.98
CA PHE A 218 13.59 -21.08 2.43
C PHE A 218 13.08 -19.63 2.63
N ASP A 219 12.06 -19.41 3.48
CA ASP A 219 11.47 -18.09 3.66
C ASP A 219 12.49 -17.01 4.01
N ARG A 220 13.45 -17.30 4.88
CA ARG A 220 14.51 -16.36 5.29
C ARG A 220 15.37 -15.84 4.13
N TYR A 221 15.51 -16.62 3.04
CA TYR A 221 16.26 -16.23 1.84
C TYR A 221 15.33 -15.55 0.83
N LEU A 222 14.14 -16.12 0.67
CA LEU A 222 13.16 -15.67 -0.32
C LEU A 222 12.50 -14.34 0.05
N ALA A 223 12.20 -14.09 1.33
CA ALA A 223 11.39 -12.95 1.73
C ALA A 223 12.05 -11.59 1.51
N GLY A 224 13.39 -11.52 1.54
CA GLY A 224 14.11 -10.24 1.51
C GLY A 224 13.90 -9.40 2.78
N VAL A 225 14.29 -8.15 2.72
CA VAL A 225 14.19 -7.19 3.85
C VAL A 225 13.58 -5.89 3.37
N ASN A 226 12.38 -5.58 3.83
CA ASN A 226 11.71 -4.32 3.46
C ASN A 226 12.50 -3.10 3.90
N GLY A 227 12.56 -2.09 3.03
CA GLY A 227 13.12 -0.78 3.34
C GLY A 227 12.24 0.00 4.32
N ILE A 228 12.85 0.86 5.12
CA ILE A 228 12.15 1.77 6.01
C ILE A 228 12.71 3.18 5.79
N LYS A 229 11.82 4.10 5.40
CA LYS A 229 12.10 5.52 5.24
C LYS A 229 11.24 6.32 6.21
N ILE A 230 11.83 7.26 6.93
CA ILE A 230 11.11 8.24 7.76
C ILE A 230 11.04 9.53 6.97
N MET A 231 9.83 9.97 6.67
CA MET A 231 9.60 11.28 6.07
C MET A 231 9.20 12.28 7.14
N LYS A 232 9.89 13.41 7.21
CA LYS A 232 9.57 14.52 8.10
C LYS A 232 8.72 15.54 7.34
N ASP A 233 7.48 15.70 7.80
CA ASP A 233 6.52 16.67 7.25
C ASP A 233 6.75 18.04 7.90
N ASN A 234 7.38 18.95 7.18
CA ASN A 234 7.49 20.35 7.58
C ASN A 234 6.25 21.11 7.08
N LYS A 235 5.24 21.22 7.93
CA LYS A 235 3.99 21.97 7.65
C LYS A 235 4.17 23.45 7.31
N SER A 236 5.40 23.98 7.34
CA SER A 236 5.68 25.42 7.18
C SER A 236 5.87 25.89 5.74
N ASN A 237 6.13 25.01 4.79
CA ASN A 237 6.29 25.37 3.38
C ASN A 237 5.73 24.28 2.48
N SER A 238 5.03 24.69 1.44
CA SER A 238 4.35 23.85 0.44
C SER A 238 5.25 22.89 -0.37
N ASN A 239 6.54 22.84 -0.09
CA ASN A 239 7.47 21.86 -0.66
C ASN A 239 7.67 20.69 0.30
N ILE A 240 6.81 19.75 0.13
CA ILE A 240 6.74 18.44 0.79
C ILE A 240 7.97 17.62 0.35
N TYR A 241 8.68 16.99 1.29
CA TYR A 241 9.72 15.97 1.09
C TYR A 241 11.18 16.44 0.90
N HIS A 242 11.69 17.33 1.73
CA HIS A 242 13.10 17.66 1.66
C HIS A 242 14.05 16.83 2.52
N GLN A 243 13.58 15.96 3.42
CA GLN A 243 14.45 15.06 4.16
C GLN A 243 13.74 13.71 4.41
N ALA A 244 13.95 12.76 3.51
CA ALA A 244 13.68 11.35 3.79
C ALA A 244 14.94 10.76 4.44
N GLU A 245 14.84 10.36 5.70
CA GLU A 245 15.88 9.61 6.38
C GLU A 245 15.68 8.12 6.09
N ILE A 246 16.67 7.50 5.43
CA ILE A 246 16.65 6.06 5.17
C ILE A 246 17.13 5.38 6.44
N VAL A 247 16.21 4.69 7.13
CA VAL A 247 16.53 3.92 8.34
C VAL A 247 17.07 2.55 7.96
N ARG A 248 16.54 1.97 6.90
CA ARG A 248 16.96 0.67 6.37
C ARG A 248 16.73 0.62 4.87
N GLU A 249 17.78 0.25 4.14
CA GLU A 249 17.69 0.03 2.71
C GLU A 249 16.90 -1.25 2.38
N PRO A 250 16.08 -1.25 1.32
CA PRO A 250 15.39 -2.45 0.87
C PRO A 250 16.38 -3.45 0.26
N LYS A 251 16.25 -4.72 0.63
CA LYS A 251 17.01 -5.83 0.01
C LYS A 251 16.04 -6.87 -0.52
N ASN A 252 15.97 -7.06 -1.83
CA ASN A 252 15.15 -8.09 -2.46
C ASN A 252 15.54 -9.49 -1.96
N GLY A 253 14.59 -10.41 -2.00
CA GLY A 253 14.82 -11.81 -1.71
C GLY A 253 15.81 -12.45 -2.68
N GLU A 254 16.50 -13.47 -2.21
CA GLU A 254 17.45 -14.24 -3.01
C GLU A 254 16.72 -15.40 -3.73
N ASN A 255 17.13 -15.69 -4.95
CA ASN A 255 16.56 -16.80 -5.70
C ASN A 255 17.06 -18.14 -5.14
N VAL A 256 16.16 -19.13 -5.08
CA VAL A 256 16.48 -20.49 -4.68
C VAL A 256 16.41 -21.39 -5.89
N LYS A 257 17.48 -22.13 -6.17
CA LYS A 257 17.54 -23.12 -7.24
C LYS A 257 17.45 -24.51 -6.64
N LEU A 258 16.46 -25.28 -7.09
CA LEU A 258 16.23 -26.65 -6.67
C LEU A 258 16.94 -27.64 -7.58
N THR A 259 17.09 -28.88 -7.12
CA THR A 259 17.56 -30.02 -7.93
C THR A 259 16.46 -30.62 -8.81
N ILE A 260 15.20 -30.23 -8.54
CA ILE A 260 14.01 -30.66 -9.28
C ILE A 260 14.11 -30.27 -10.74
N ASP A 261 13.76 -31.21 -11.62
CA ASP A 261 13.53 -30.97 -13.04
C ASP A 261 12.02 -30.85 -13.30
N ALA A 262 11.61 -29.69 -13.79
CA ALA A 262 10.19 -29.37 -13.94
C ALA A 262 9.46 -30.27 -14.93
N ASP A 263 10.16 -30.80 -15.95
CA ASP A 263 9.55 -31.65 -16.96
C ASP A 263 9.46 -33.10 -16.45
N ILE A 264 10.49 -33.60 -15.78
CA ILE A 264 10.43 -34.89 -15.09
C ILE A 264 9.32 -34.87 -14.03
N GLN A 265 9.24 -33.83 -13.22
CA GLN A 265 8.19 -33.63 -12.20
C GLN A 265 6.79 -33.73 -12.81
N PHE A 266 6.58 -33.06 -13.94
CA PHE A 266 5.29 -33.06 -14.64
C PHE A 266 4.90 -34.44 -15.14
N HIS A 267 5.84 -35.16 -15.78
CA HIS A 267 5.59 -36.51 -16.28
C HIS A 267 5.34 -37.53 -15.15
N VAL A 268 6.11 -37.45 -14.08
CA VAL A 268 5.91 -38.31 -12.90
C VAL A 268 4.58 -38.07 -12.25
N TYR A 269 4.18 -36.77 -12.07
CA TYR A 269 2.89 -36.44 -11.51
C TYR A 269 1.74 -37.00 -12.32
N ASN A 270 1.77 -36.83 -13.65
CA ASN A 270 0.71 -37.37 -14.52
C ASN A 270 0.64 -38.90 -14.48
N ALA A 271 1.78 -39.57 -14.48
CA ALA A 271 1.83 -41.04 -14.41
C ALA A 271 1.23 -41.56 -13.09
N ILE A 272 1.56 -40.94 -11.93
CA ILE A 272 0.96 -41.37 -10.66
C ILE A 272 -0.52 -41.01 -10.57
N LYS A 273 -0.93 -39.89 -11.13
CA LYS A 273 -2.33 -39.47 -11.21
C LYS A 273 -3.16 -40.46 -12.00
N GLU A 274 -2.76 -40.78 -13.25
CA GLU A 274 -3.45 -41.75 -14.10
C GLU A 274 -3.50 -43.15 -13.44
N SER A 275 -2.41 -43.56 -12.79
CA SER A 275 -2.37 -44.85 -12.08
C SER A 275 -3.29 -44.87 -10.88
N ALA A 276 -3.33 -43.80 -10.08
CA ALA A 276 -4.20 -43.70 -8.92
C ALA A 276 -5.69 -43.70 -9.32
N GLU A 277 -6.05 -42.93 -10.35
CA GLU A 277 -7.41 -42.88 -10.89
C GLU A 277 -7.83 -44.23 -11.48
N PHE A 278 -6.95 -44.91 -12.24
CA PHE A 278 -7.26 -46.19 -12.84
C PHE A 278 -7.48 -47.30 -11.79
N HIS A 279 -6.70 -47.29 -10.70
CA HIS A 279 -6.79 -48.26 -9.62
C HIS A 279 -7.70 -47.87 -8.47
N GLU A 280 -8.38 -46.74 -8.60
CA GLU A 280 -9.24 -46.18 -7.52
C GLU A 280 -8.47 -46.08 -6.18
N ALA A 281 -7.18 -45.68 -6.24
CA ALA A 281 -6.33 -45.56 -5.05
C ALA A 281 -6.59 -44.20 -4.35
N ASP A 282 -6.56 -44.21 -3.01
CA ASP A 282 -6.75 -43.01 -2.21
C ASP A 282 -5.63 -41.97 -2.38
N SER A 283 -4.41 -42.46 -2.68
CA SER A 283 -3.24 -41.59 -2.92
C SER A 283 -2.13 -42.37 -3.64
N ALA A 284 -1.26 -41.61 -4.31
CA ALA A 284 -0.04 -42.16 -4.92
C ALA A 284 1.11 -41.19 -4.76
N SER A 285 2.32 -41.70 -4.58
CA SER A 285 3.54 -40.89 -4.44
C SER A 285 4.68 -41.50 -5.22
N ALA A 286 5.55 -40.67 -5.78
CA ALA A 286 6.76 -41.13 -6.48
C ALA A 286 7.91 -40.14 -6.23
N ILE A 287 9.13 -40.74 -6.13
CA ILE A 287 10.38 -39.99 -6.03
C ILE A 287 11.31 -40.46 -7.12
N VAL A 288 11.89 -39.51 -7.86
CA VAL A 288 12.94 -39.84 -8.89
C VAL A 288 14.25 -39.23 -8.41
N LEU A 289 15.25 -40.07 -8.32
CA LEU A 289 16.59 -39.69 -7.91
C LEU A 289 17.57 -39.83 -9.09
N SER A 290 18.54 -38.94 -9.16
CA SER A 290 19.71 -39.08 -10.00
C SER A 290 20.68 -40.14 -9.39
N PRO A 291 21.62 -40.70 -10.15
CA PRO A 291 22.65 -41.58 -9.59
C PRO A 291 23.52 -40.93 -8.50
N ASN A 292 23.59 -39.62 -8.48
CA ASN A 292 24.33 -38.84 -7.48
C ASN A 292 23.50 -38.52 -6.21
N GLY A 293 22.25 -39.02 -6.14
CA GLY A 293 21.37 -38.81 -4.97
C GLY A 293 20.57 -37.48 -5.00
N GLU A 294 20.62 -36.69 -6.09
CA GLU A 294 19.79 -35.50 -6.22
C GLU A 294 18.33 -35.88 -6.51
N ILE A 295 17.38 -35.21 -5.86
CA ILE A 295 15.96 -35.41 -6.14
C ILE A 295 15.60 -34.65 -7.43
N LEU A 296 15.23 -35.38 -8.47
CA LEU A 296 14.80 -34.81 -9.75
C LEU A 296 13.31 -34.60 -9.83
N ALA A 297 12.51 -35.44 -9.15
CA ALA A 297 11.08 -35.26 -8.99
C ALA A 297 10.62 -35.83 -7.66
N LEU A 298 9.63 -35.16 -7.06
CA LEU A 298 8.91 -35.59 -5.86
C LEU A 298 7.43 -35.25 -6.05
N ALA A 299 6.63 -36.23 -6.41
CA ALA A 299 5.25 -36.07 -6.76
C ALA A 299 4.31 -36.80 -5.79
N ASN A 300 3.23 -36.15 -5.40
CA ASN A 300 2.14 -36.71 -4.62
C ASN A 300 0.82 -36.41 -5.33
N TYR A 301 -0.09 -37.37 -5.31
CA TYR A 301 -1.44 -37.26 -5.82
C TYR A 301 -2.40 -37.93 -4.82
N PRO A 302 -3.55 -37.37 -4.45
CA PRO A 302 -3.91 -35.95 -4.54
C PRO A 302 -3.07 -35.06 -3.66
#